data_10380043cb98faec8d17866fcb0a30a8
#
_entry.id   10380043cb98faec8d17866fcb0a30a8
#
_cell.length_a   1.000
_cell.length_b   1.000
_cell.length_c   1.000
_cell.angle_alpha   90.00
_cell.angle_beta   90.00
_cell.angle_gamma   90.00
#
_symmetry.space_group_name_H-M   'P 1'
#
loop_
_entity.id
_entity.type
_entity.pdbx_description
1 polymer ?
#
loop_
_entity_poly.entity_id
_entity_poly.type
_entity_poly.pdbx_seq_one_letter_code
_entity_poly.pdbx_strand_id
1 'polypeptide(L)'
;VAKATETLGCRPEKIQALLSANILKNAMGVGIPGTGMIGLPIAIALGALIGKSENQLEVLKDSTPEAVEEGKKLIDSQIINIGLKYGIEEKLYIEIICEAGGNKATAIISGGHTNFVYVSFNDEVLVNKQSTTSRETETEDVTLSLRKVYDFAVTTPIEELKFILETRNLNKKAAERSFKGNYGHQLGKTLNSKKNENLMMGDNTFTHILSYTSAACDARMAGAMI
;
A
#
# COMPACT_ATOMS: atom_id res chain seq x y z
N VAL A 1 -6.98 5.06 -9.49
CA VAL A 1 -8.21 4.53 -10.08
C VAL A 1 -9.38 5.44 -9.72
N ALA A 2 -9.71 5.63 -8.45
CA ALA A 2 -10.83 6.48 -8.01
C ALA A 2 -10.91 7.81 -8.78
N LYS A 3 -9.78 8.56 -8.84
CA LYS A 3 -9.75 9.85 -9.56
C LYS A 3 -10.09 9.72 -11.05
N ALA A 4 -9.59 8.69 -11.73
CA ALA A 4 -9.92 8.49 -13.15
C ALA A 4 -11.39 8.12 -13.34
N THR A 5 -11.96 7.28 -12.46
CA THR A 5 -13.39 6.92 -12.52
C THR A 5 -14.30 8.10 -12.17
N GLU A 6 -13.94 8.90 -11.16
CA GLU A 6 -14.66 10.15 -10.84
C GLU A 6 -14.65 11.13 -12.03
N THR A 7 -13.50 11.25 -12.70
CA THR A 7 -13.34 12.12 -13.87
C THR A 7 -14.16 11.61 -15.06
N LEU A 8 -14.23 10.27 -15.24
CA LEU A 8 -15.07 9.64 -16.27
C LEU A 8 -16.56 9.85 -16.02
N GLY A 9 -16.97 9.94 -14.75
CA GLY A 9 -18.36 10.19 -14.34
C GLY A 9 -19.30 8.98 -14.42
N CYS A 10 -18.79 7.82 -14.79
CA CYS A 10 -19.55 6.57 -14.87
C CYS A 10 -18.68 5.34 -14.60
N ARG A 11 -19.32 4.16 -14.47
CA ARG A 11 -18.60 2.89 -14.33
C ARG A 11 -17.77 2.62 -15.60
N PRO A 12 -16.48 2.36 -15.48
CA PRO A 12 -15.65 2.08 -16.64
C PRO A 12 -15.96 0.72 -17.26
N GLU A 13 -15.93 0.67 -18.58
CA GLU A 13 -16.02 -0.56 -19.40
C GLU A 13 -14.64 -1.14 -19.66
N LYS A 14 -13.57 -0.32 -19.52
CA LYS A 14 -12.19 -0.73 -19.63
C LYS A 14 -11.32 0.10 -18.71
N ILE A 15 -10.38 -0.57 -18.03
CA ILE A 15 -9.41 0.04 -17.14
C ILE A 15 -8.02 -0.42 -17.55
N GLN A 16 -7.13 0.51 -17.84
CA GLN A 16 -5.72 0.25 -18.03
C GLN A 16 -4.92 0.90 -16.92
N ALA A 17 -4.11 0.10 -16.24
CA ALA A 17 -3.18 0.53 -15.20
C ALA A 17 -1.74 0.33 -15.67
N LEU A 18 -1.01 1.42 -15.86
CA LEU A 18 0.41 1.41 -16.25
C LEU A 18 1.25 1.91 -15.07
N LEU A 19 2.14 1.07 -14.59
CA LEU A 19 2.84 1.27 -13.33
C LEU A 19 4.35 1.23 -13.51
N SER A 20 5.09 1.94 -12.66
CA SER A 20 6.54 1.73 -12.55
C SER A 20 6.85 0.31 -12.06
N ALA A 21 8.02 -0.19 -12.41
CA ALA A 21 8.48 -1.52 -11.98
C ALA A 21 8.46 -1.68 -10.45
N ASN A 22 8.81 -0.62 -9.72
CA ASN A 22 8.83 -0.62 -8.27
C ASN A 22 7.41 -0.75 -7.67
N ILE A 23 6.44 0.00 -8.19
CA ILE A 23 5.04 -0.08 -7.76
C ILE A 23 4.46 -1.45 -8.13
N LEU A 24 4.65 -1.92 -9.35
CA LEU A 24 4.15 -3.21 -9.80
C LEU A 24 4.66 -4.35 -8.92
N LYS A 25 5.98 -4.40 -8.69
CA LYS A 25 6.61 -5.40 -7.83
C LYS A 25 6.05 -5.41 -6.41
N ASN A 26 5.91 -4.22 -5.80
CA ASN A 26 5.49 -4.10 -4.42
C ASN A 26 3.99 -4.40 -4.23
N ALA A 27 3.16 -4.09 -5.21
CA ALA A 27 1.71 -4.23 -5.09
C ALA A 27 1.17 -5.64 -5.42
N MET A 28 1.95 -6.50 -6.09
CA MET A 28 1.46 -7.81 -6.54
C MET A 28 1.06 -8.76 -5.42
N GLY A 29 1.73 -8.70 -4.27
CA GLY A 29 1.52 -9.62 -3.15
C GLY A 29 0.88 -8.99 -1.91
N VAL A 30 0.45 -7.74 -1.97
CA VAL A 30 -0.12 -7.05 -0.81
C VAL A 30 -1.57 -7.42 -0.61
N GLY A 31 -1.93 -7.81 0.62
CA GLY A 31 -3.32 -8.05 1.00
C GLY A 31 -4.11 -6.74 1.03
N ILE A 32 -5.32 -6.77 0.47
CA ILE A 32 -6.22 -5.62 0.49
C ILE A 32 -7.17 -5.75 1.69
N PRO A 33 -7.11 -4.80 2.65
CA PRO A 33 -7.89 -4.88 3.89
C PRO A 33 -9.37 -5.13 3.65
N GLY A 34 -9.97 -6.02 4.43
CA GLY A 34 -11.41 -6.34 4.37
C GLY A 34 -11.84 -7.24 3.23
N THR A 35 -10.97 -7.56 2.25
CA THR A 35 -11.37 -8.32 1.04
C THR A 35 -11.03 -9.81 1.12
N GLY A 36 -10.06 -10.20 1.94
CA GLY A 36 -9.46 -11.54 1.90
C GLY A 36 -8.67 -11.85 0.61
N MET A 37 -8.46 -10.84 -0.25
CA MET A 37 -7.77 -10.95 -1.54
C MET A 37 -6.45 -10.17 -1.52
N ILE A 38 -5.60 -10.49 -2.47
CA ILE A 38 -4.27 -9.86 -2.63
C ILE A 38 -4.13 -9.21 -4.01
N GLY A 39 -3.28 -8.20 -4.08
CA GLY A 39 -2.76 -7.65 -5.33
C GLY A 39 -3.62 -6.57 -5.96
N LEU A 40 -3.14 -6.13 -7.11
CA LEU A 40 -3.68 -5.00 -7.86
C LEU A 40 -5.10 -5.21 -8.40
N PRO A 41 -5.50 -6.40 -8.90
CA PRO A 41 -6.80 -6.54 -9.54
C PRO A 41 -7.95 -6.10 -8.64
N ILE A 42 -8.00 -6.61 -7.40
CA ILE A 42 -9.08 -6.24 -6.46
C ILE A 42 -8.96 -4.79 -5.97
N ALA A 43 -7.74 -4.27 -5.79
CA ALA A 43 -7.54 -2.87 -5.43
C ALA A 43 -8.02 -1.92 -6.54
N ILE A 44 -7.78 -2.26 -7.80
CA ILE A 44 -8.25 -1.51 -8.96
C ILE A 44 -9.77 -1.59 -9.08
N ALA A 45 -10.33 -2.78 -8.95
CA ALA A 45 -11.78 -3.00 -9.02
C ALA A 45 -12.52 -2.18 -7.96
N LEU A 46 -12.10 -2.27 -6.70
CA LEU A 46 -12.70 -1.49 -5.61
C LEU A 46 -12.47 0.02 -5.77
N GLY A 47 -11.28 0.42 -6.22
CA GLY A 47 -11.02 1.82 -6.52
C GLY A 47 -11.94 2.40 -7.59
N ALA A 48 -12.40 1.57 -8.55
CA ALA A 48 -13.35 1.97 -9.58
C ALA A 48 -14.82 1.95 -9.12
N LEU A 49 -15.17 1.08 -8.17
CA LEU A 49 -16.55 0.90 -7.71
C LEU A 49 -16.94 1.86 -6.58
N ILE A 50 -16.05 2.02 -5.61
CA ILE A 50 -16.35 2.73 -4.36
C ILE A 50 -15.29 3.77 -3.98
N GLY A 51 -14.17 3.80 -4.70
CA GLY A 51 -13.06 4.67 -4.33
C GLY A 51 -13.43 6.15 -4.42
N LYS A 52 -13.07 6.89 -3.36
CA LYS A 52 -13.18 8.36 -3.31
C LYS A 52 -11.78 8.95 -3.25
N SER A 53 -11.39 9.69 -4.28
CA SER A 53 -10.04 10.23 -4.37
C SER A 53 -9.71 11.24 -3.26
N GLU A 54 -10.72 11.88 -2.69
CA GLU A 54 -10.59 12.78 -1.53
C GLU A 54 -10.05 12.08 -0.27
N ASN A 55 -10.30 10.78 -0.12
CA ASN A 55 -9.80 9.97 0.99
C ASN A 55 -8.31 9.61 0.86
N GLN A 56 -7.64 10.04 -0.21
CA GLN A 56 -6.21 9.84 -0.43
C GLN A 56 -5.75 8.38 -0.21
N LEU A 57 -4.93 8.13 0.81
CA LEU A 57 -4.41 6.77 1.10
C LEU A 57 -5.48 5.83 1.68
N GLU A 58 -6.56 6.37 2.19
CA GLU A 58 -7.70 5.61 2.73
C GLU A 58 -8.84 5.42 1.71
N VAL A 59 -8.52 5.46 0.42
CA VAL A 59 -9.47 5.41 -0.71
C VAL A 59 -10.44 4.24 -0.65
N LEU A 60 -10.10 3.15 0.02
CA LEU A 60 -10.90 1.92 0.17
C LEU A 60 -11.51 1.75 1.56
N LYS A 61 -11.49 2.77 2.44
CA LYS A 61 -11.99 2.65 3.82
C LYS A 61 -13.49 2.26 3.90
N ASP A 62 -14.26 2.61 2.88
CA ASP A 62 -15.71 2.34 2.79
C ASP A 62 -16.00 0.96 2.14
N SER A 63 -15.02 0.05 2.06
CA SER A 63 -15.21 -1.28 1.46
C SER A 63 -16.22 -2.11 2.27
N THR A 64 -17.20 -2.67 1.58
CA THR A 64 -18.20 -3.59 2.15
C THR A 64 -18.08 -4.97 1.50
N PRO A 65 -18.63 -6.04 2.11
CA PRO A 65 -18.66 -7.37 1.50
C PRO A 65 -19.31 -7.36 0.10
N GLU A 66 -20.37 -6.59 -0.09
CA GLU A 66 -21.08 -6.45 -1.36
C GLU A 66 -20.19 -5.80 -2.41
N ALA A 67 -19.44 -4.74 -2.05
CA ALA A 67 -18.47 -4.11 -2.95
C ALA A 67 -17.34 -5.08 -3.34
N VAL A 68 -16.92 -5.95 -2.43
CA VAL A 68 -15.91 -6.98 -2.72
C VAL A 68 -16.44 -8.00 -3.72
N GLU A 69 -17.68 -8.47 -3.57
CA GLU A 69 -18.30 -9.39 -4.55
C GLU A 69 -18.49 -8.73 -5.92
N GLU A 70 -18.90 -7.47 -5.96
CA GLU A 70 -18.94 -6.69 -7.21
C GLU A 70 -17.54 -6.54 -7.83
N GLY A 71 -16.52 -6.29 -7.00
CA GLY A 71 -15.13 -6.21 -7.43
C GLY A 71 -14.62 -7.50 -8.06
N LYS A 72 -15.00 -8.67 -7.52
CA LYS A 72 -14.69 -9.98 -8.12
C LYS A 72 -15.32 -10.11 -9.50
N LYS A 73 -16.59 -9.75 -9.65
CA LYS A 73 -17.27 -9.77 -10.97
C LYS A 73 -16.58 -8.86 -11.97
N LEU A 74 -16.09 -7.70 -11.51
CA LEU A 74 -15.35 -6.76 -12.36
C LEU A 74 -14.01 -7.37 -12.83
N ILE A 75 -13.33 -8.11 -11.96
CA ILE A 75 -12.10 -8.84 -12.33
C ILE A 75 -12.42 -9.92 -13.34
N ASP A 76 -13.46 -10.73 -13.10
CA ASP A 76 -13.88 -11.83 -13.98
C ASP A 76 -14.30 -11.36 -15.37
N SER A 77 -14.81 -10.13 -15.50
CA SER A 77 -15.16 -9.50 -16.78
C SER A 77 -13.96 -9.12 -17.64
N GLN A 78 -12.73 -9.24 -17.12
CA GLN A 78 -11.46 -9.00 -17.83
C GLN A 78 -11.29 -7.57 -18.38
N ILE A 79 -11.99 -6.60 -17.83
CA ILE A 79 -11.87 -5.20 -18.26
C ILE A 79 -10.63 -4.50 -17.69
N ILE A 80 -9.95 -5.12 -16.72
CA ILE A 80 -8.76 -4.57 -16.04
C ILE A 80 -7.50 -5.12 -16.73
N ASN A 81 -6.72 -4.22 -17.30
CA ASN A 81 -5.41 -4.52 -17.86
C ASN A 81 -4.32 -3.83 -17.02
N ILE A 82 -3.34 -4.59 -16.56
CA ILE A 82 -2.24 -4.12 -15.74
C ILE A 82 -0.93 -4.35 -16.48
N GLY A 83 -0.13 -3.30 -16.62
CA GLY A 83 1.13 -3.34 -17.34
C GLY A 83 2.23 -2.49 -16.74
N LEU A 84 3.44 -2.74 -17.21
CA LEU A 84 4.60 -1.94 -16.91
C LEU A 84 4.62 -0.70 -17.81
N LYS A 85 4.87 0.48 -17.21
CA LYS A 85 5.18 1.70 -17.96
C LYS A 85 6.68 1.73 -18.24
N TYR A 86 7.03 1.71 -19.51
CA TYR A 86 8.42 1.83 -19.96
C TYR A 86 8.83 3.30 -20.12
N GLY A 87 10.14 3.56 -20.04
CA GLY A 87 10.72 4.89 -20.35
C GLY A 87 10.47 5.95 -19.27
N ILE A 88 10.21 5.55 -18.04
CA ILE A 88 10.08 6.43 -16.87
C ILE A 88 11.21 6.17 -15.88
N GLU A 89 11.71 7.24 -15.26
CA GLU A 89 12.77 7.17 -14.23
C GLU A 89 12.19 7.13 -12.81
N GLU A 90 10.96 7.61 -12.64
CA GLU A 90 10.31 7.70 -11.34
C GLU A 90 10.03 6.33 -10.75
N LYS A 91 10.50 6.12 -9.52
CA LYS A 91 10.23 4.91 -8.74
C LYS A 91 8.75 4.77 -8.39
N LEU A 92 8.05 5.89 -8.21
CA LEU A 92 6.63 5.95 -7.94
C LEU A 92 5.93 6.60 -9.14
N TYR A 93 5.33 5.77 -9.99
CA TYR A 93 4.52 6.20 -11.12
C TYR A 93 3.32 5.27 -11.28
N ILE A 94 2.14 5.87 -11.37
CA ILE A 94 0.86 5.19 -11.54
C ILE A 94 0.04 5.98 -12.57
N GLU A 95 -0.26 5.38 -13.70
CA GLU A 95 -1.14 5.94 -14.73
C GLU A 95 -2.35 5.03 -14.88
N ILE A 96 -3.52 5.61 -14.70
CA ILE A 96 -4.80 4.92 -14.86
C ILE A 96 -5.57 5.58 -15.99
N ILE A 97 -6.03 4.75 -16.90
CA ILE A 97 -6.89 5.12 -18.00
C ILE A 97 -8.20 4.35 -17.84
N CYS A 98 -9.32 5.07 -17.74
CA CYS A 98 -10.67 4.52 -17.69
C CYS A 98 -11.43 4.92 -18.95
N GLU A 99 -12.11 3.98 -19.60
CA GLU A 99 -12.88 4.20 -20.82
C GLU A 99 -14.30 3.66 -20.64
N ALA A 100 -15.30 4.40 -21.11
CA ALA A 100 -16.70 3.97 -21.20
C ALA A 100 -17.49 4.85 -22.17
N GLY A 101 -18.39 4.26 -22.98
CA GLY A 101 -19.28 4.98 -23.88
C GLY A 101 -18.55 5.92 -24.86
N GLY A 102 -17.33 5.57 -25.28
CA GLY A 102 -16.50 6.39 -26.17
C GLY A 102 -15.75 7.54 -25.45
N ASN A 103 -15.95 7.73 -24.16
CA ASN A 103 -15.22 8.69 -23.33
C ASN A 103 -14.01 8.03 -22.67
N LYS A 104 -13.02 8.86 -22.36
CA LYS A 104 -11.75 8.45 -21.75
C LYS A 104 -11.35 9.41 -20.66
N ALA A 105 -11.00 8.88 -19.49
CA ALA A 105 -10.41 9.67 -18.41
C ALA A 105 -9.04 9.09 -18.03
N THR A 106 -8.07 9.98 -17.82
CA THR A 106 -6.71 9.60 -17.42
C THR A 106 -6.36 10.30 -16.12
N ALA A 107 -5.73 9.58 -15.18
CA ALA A 107 -5.15 10.15 -13.99
C ALA A 107 -3.75 9.58 -13.76
N ILE A 108 -2.77 10.46 -13.52
CA ILE A 108 -1.37 10.09 -13.27
C ILE A 108 -0.94 10.60 -11.91
N ILE A 109 -0.36 9.70 -11.12
CA ILE A 109 0.34 10.00 -9.87
C ILE A 109 1.83 9.75 -10.11
N SER A 110 2.68 10.70 -9.70
CA SER A 110 4.13 10.58 -9.81
C SER A 110 4.85 11.27 -8.67
N GLY A 111 5.97 10.70 -8.22
CA GLY A 111 6.84 11.24 -7.17
C GLY A 111 6.31 11.09 -5.74
N GLY A 112 5.00 11.10 -5.52
CA GLY A 112 4.38 10.93 -4.21
C GLY A 112 3.02 10.26 -4.32
N HIS A 113 2.60 9.47 -3.31
CA HIS A 113 1.39 8.63 -3.37
C HIS A 113 0.07 9.39 -3.56
N THR A 114 0.03 10.68 -3.23
CA THR A 114 -1.16 11.53 -3.38
C THR A 114 -0.96 12.66 -4.39
N ASN A 115 0.20 12.68 -5.06
CA ASN A 115 0.54 13.74 -6.00
C ASN A 115 0.00 13.45 -7.40
N PHE A 116 -1.19 13.97 -7.70
CA PHE A 116 -1.74 13.94 -9.05
C PHE A 116 -0.98 14.95 -9.93
N VAL A 117 -0.22 14.46 -10.88
CA VAL A 117 0.53 15.29 -11.84
C VAL A 117 -0.23 15.55 -13.13
N TYR A 118 -1.15 14.66 -13.49
CA TYR A 118 -1.95 14.80 -14.70
C TYR A 118 -3.34 14.21 -14.47
N VAL A 119 -4.38 14.93 -14.90
CA VAL A 119 -5.75 14.44 -15.01
C VAL A 119 -6.37 15.01 -16.28
N SER A 120 -7.02 14.16 -17.07
CA SER A 120 -7.74 14.59 -18.27
C SER A 120 -9.06 13.84 -18.44
N PHE A 121 -9.99 14.49 -19.15
CA PHE A 121 -11.22 13.89 -19.66
C PHE A 121 -11.27 14.13 -21.17
N ASN A 122 -11.26 13.06 -21.96
CA ASN A 122 -11.07 13.12 -23.41
C ASN A 122 -9.84 13.97 -23.78
N ASP A 123 -10.03 15.04 -24.53
CA ASP A 123 -8.97 15.96 -24.95
C ASP A 123 -8.77 17.15 -23.98
N GLU A 124 -9.65 17.27 -22.97
CA GLU A 124 -9.56 18.33 -21.97
C GLU A 124 -8.63 17.94 -20.83
N VAL A 125 -7.60 18.76 -20.62
CA VAL A 125 -6.64 18.59 -19.51
C VAL A 125 -7.11 19.38 -18.30
N LEU A 126 -7.50 18.68 -17.24
CA LEU A 126 -7.98 19.27 -15.99
C LEU A 126 -6.87 19.59 -15.00
N VAL A 127 -5.82 18.75 -14.98
CA VAL A 127 -4.61 18.95 -14.17
C VAL A 127 -3.40 18.63 -15.04
N ASN A 128 -2.47 19.55 -15.12
CA ASN A 128 -1.15 19.33 -15.73
C ASN A 128 -0.12 20.04 -14.86
N LYS A 129 0.35 19.34 -13.85
CA LYS A 129 1.55 19.76 -13.12
C LYS A 129 2.71 19.21 -13.95
N GLN A 130 3.37 20.06 -14.74
CA GLN A 130 4.69 19.68 -15.24
C GLN A 130 5.41 19.07 -14.05
N SER A 131 6.05 17.93 -14.24
CA SER A 131 6.92 17.36 -13.23
C SER A 131 8.02 18.39 -12.93
N THR A 132 7.67 19.38 -12.12
CA THR A 132 8.67 19.89 -11.25
C THR A 132 9.04 18.60 -10.50
N THR A 133 10.17 18.01 -10.87
CA THR A 133 11.02 17.43 -9.87
C THR A 133 10.93 18.46 -8.76
N SER A 134 9.96 18.26 -7.83
CA SER A 134 10.08 18.89 -6.55
C SER A 134 11.44 18.37 -6.10
N ARG A 135 12.49 19.12 -6.40
CA ARG A 135 13.56 19.21 -5.46
C ARG A 135 12.80 19.41 -4.17
N GLU A 136 12.60 18.32 -3.45
CA GLU A 136 12.35 18.37 -2.04
C GLU A 136 13.23 19.54 -1.62
N THR A 137 12.61 20.59 -1.08
CA THR A 137 13.34 21.65 -0.38
C THR A 137 14.53 20.94 0.22
N GLU A 138 15.74 21.41 -0.11
CA GLU A 138 16.98 20.83 0.38
C GLU A 138 16.86 20.68 1.90
N THR A 139 16.15 19.66 2.35
CA THR A 139 16.43 19.04 3.62
C THR A 139 17.84 18.56 3.40
N GLU A 140 18.79 19.28 4.02
CA GLU A 140 20.20 18.90 4.07
C GLU A 140 20.25 17.39 4.02
N ASP A 141 20.91 16.86 3.00
CA ASP A 141 20.95 15.43 2.77
C ASP A 141 21.57 14.80 4.02
N VAL A 142 20.69 14.45 4.98
CA VAL A 142 21.11 13.93 6.28
C VAL A 142 21.65 12.55 6.03
N THR A 143 22.92 12.50 5.66
CA THR A 143 23.63 11.22 5.51
C THR A 143 23.57 10.51 6.86
N LEU A 144 22.68 9.51 6.94
CA LEU A 144 22.58 8.66 8.12
C LEU A 144 23.82 7.81 8.23
N SER A 145 24.45 7.86 9.39
CA SER A 145 25.53 6.95 9.77
C SER A 145 25.16 6.23 11.06
N LEU A 146 25.74 5.06 11.29
CA LEU A 146 25.51 4.32 12.55
C LEU A 146 25.82 5.18 13.77
N ARG A 147 26.84 6.01 13.69
CA ARG A 147 27.20 6.95 14.77
C ARG A 147 26.08 7.96 15.06
N LYS A 148 25.52 8.60 14.04
CA LYS A 148 24.41 9.55 14.21
C LYS A 148 23.16 8.88 14.80
N VAL A 149 22.83 7.65 14.34
CA VAL A 149 21.71 6.88 14.90
C VAL A 149 21.95 6.55 16.37
N TYR A 150 23.14 6.13 16.74
CA TYR A 150 23.51 5.84 18.12
C TYR A 150 23.45 7.11 18.99
N ASP A 151 24.07 8.20 18.54
CA ASP A 151 24.08 9.46 19.28
C ASP A 151 22.64 9.97 19.50
N PHE A 152 21.78 9.92 18.48
CA PHE A 152 20.34 10.23 18.61
C PHE A 152 19.68 9.35 19.69
N ALA A 153 19.90 8.05 19.63
CA ALA A 153 19.25 7.11 20.55
C ALA A 153 19.64 7.31 22.02
N VAL A 154 20.89 7.77 22.29
CA VAL A 154 21.40 7.93 23.66
C VAL A 154 21.30 9.35 24.20
N THR A 155 21.14 10.35 23.34
CA THR A 155 21.09 11.76 23.74
C THR A 155 19.71 12.39 23.66
N THR A 156 18.78 11.83 22.85
CA THR A 156 17.44 12.39 22.70
C THR A 156 16.64 12.23 23.99
N PRO A 157 16.00 13.30 24.48
CA PRO A 157 15.14 13.21 25.65
C PRO A 157 14.04 12.17 25.47
N ILE A 158 13.79 11.34 26.50
CA ILE A 158 12.82 10.24 26.42
C ILE A 158 11.40 10.71 26.08
N GLU A 159 11.10 11.96 26.40
CA GLU A 159 9.82 12.58 26.10
C GLU A 159 9.55 12.67 24.61
N GLU A 160 10.58 12.96 23.82
CA GLU A 160 10.50 13.04 22.36
C GLU A 160 10.38 11.65 21.70
N LEU A 161 10.76 10.59 22.41
CA LEU A 161 10.72 9.20 21.95
C LEU A 161 9.40 8.48 22.28
N LYS A 162 8.47 9.13 22.97
CA LYS A 162 7.21 8.49 23.41
C LYS A 162 6.37 7.91 22.29
N PHE A 163 6.45 8.46 21.08
CA PHE A 163 5.75 7.92 19.89
C PHE A 163 6.13 6.46 19.59
N ILE A 164 7.32 6.01 20.00
CA ILE A 164 7.77 4.62 19.82
C ILE A 164 6.85 3.65 20.58
N LEU A 165 6.27 4.10 21.71
CA LEU A 165 5.33 3.28 22.48
C LEU A 165 4.04 3.01 21.69
N GLU A 166 3.57 3.98 20.90
CA GLU A 166 2.43 3.79 20.00
C GLU A 166 2.76 2.78 18.90
N THR A 167 3.92 2.92 18.27
CA THR A 167 4.42 1.96 17.27
C THR A 167 4.48 0.54 17.85
N ARG A 168 5.01 0.39 19.07
CA ARG A 168 5.02 -0.90 19.79
C ARG A 168 3.61 -1.45 19.94
N ASN A 169 2.66 -0.63 20.39
CA ASN A 169 1.28 -1.06 20.63
C ASN A 169 0.59 -1.51 19.33
N LEU A 170 0.78 -0.79 18.24
CA LEU A 170 0.24 -1.15 16.92
C LEU A 170 0.85 -2.47 16.43
N ASN A 171 2.17 -2.63 16.53
CA ASN A 171 2.83 -3.88 16.13
C ASN A 171 2.38 -5.06 16.99
N LYS A 172 2.20 -4.85 18.30
CA LYS A 172 1.69 -5.87 19.22
C LYS A 172 0.28 -6.31 18.84
N LYS A 173 -0.64 -5.39 18.56
CA LYS A 173 -1.99 -5.71 18.09
C LYS A 173 -1.97 -6.50 16.79
N ALA A 174 -1.12 -6.12 15.83
CA ALA A 174 -0.95 -6.87 14.58
C ALA A 174 -0.50 -8.31 14.83
N ALA A 175 0.50 -8.51 15.68
CA ALA A 175 1.01 -9.82 16.04
C ALA A 175 -0.06 -10.68 16.75
N GLU A 176 -0.75 -10.12 17.74
CA GLU A 176 -1.82 -10.81 18.48
C GLU A 176 -2.97 -11.25 17.56
N ARG A 177 -3.31 -10.41 16.57
CA ARG A 177 -4.29 -10.77 15.56
C ARG A 177 -3.78 -11.91 14.68
N SER A 178 -2.52 -11.86 14.27
CA SER A 178 -1.89 -12.93 13.48
C SER A 178 -1.89 -14.26 14.22
N PHE A 179 -1.62 -14.27 15.53
CA PHE A 179 -1.66 -15.49 16.33
C PHE A 179 -3.06 -16.10 16.42
N LYS A 180 -4.11 -15.30 16.33
CA LYS A 180 -5.51 -15.77 16.36
C LYS A 180 -6.05 -16.18 15.00
N GLY A 181 -5.53 -15.60 13.90
CA GLY A 181 -5.98 -15.84 12.54
C GLY A 181 -5.01 -16.70 11.72
N ASN A 182 -5.31 -16.88 10.44
CA ASN A 182 -4.47 -17.59 9.48
C ASN A 182 -3.98 -16.57 8.43
N TYR A 183 -2.91 -15.85 8.76
CA TYR A 183 -2.36 -14.80 7.91
C TYR A 183 -1.00 -15.18 7.36
N GLY A 184 -0.78 -14.93 6.07
CA GLY A 184 0.49 -15.13 5.38
C GLY A 184 1.01 -16.56 5.55
N HIS A 185 2.31 -16.68 5.73
CA HIS A 185 2.99 -17.96 5.95
C HIS A 185 2.90 -18.49 7.39
N GLN A 186 2.26 -17.77 8.29
CA GLN A 186 2.14 -18.10 9.71
C GLN A 186 3.49 -18.34 10.40
N LEU A 187 4.54 -17.64 9.92
CA LEU A 187 5.89 -17.77 10.44
C LEU A 187 5.95 -17.41 11.94
N GLY A 188 5.25 -16.35 12.34
CA GLY A 188 5.16 -15.95 13.74
C GLY A 188 4.58 -17.04 14.64
N LYS A 189 3.52 -17.74 14.22
CA LYS A 189 2.95 -18.90 14.95
C LYS A 189 3.94 -20.04 15.07
N THR A 190 4.60 -20.38 13.96
CA THR A 190 5.61 -21.45 13.93
C THR A 190 6.74 -21.16 14.90
N LEU A 191 7.27 -19.94 14.90
CA LEU A 191 8.32 -19.52 15.85
C LEU A 191 7.81 -19.52 17.30
N ASN A 192 6.58 -19.07 17.54
CA ASN A 192 6.01 -19.05 18.88
C ASN A 192 5.77 -20.46 19.46
N SER A 193 5.40 -21.43 18.61
CA SER A 193 5.28 -22.83 19.04
C SER A 193 6.63 -23.45 19.42
N LYS A 194 7.70 -22.95 18.86
CA LYS A 194 9.06 -23.46 19.04
C LYS A 194 9.87 -22.75 20.13
N LYS A 195 9.32 -21.75 20.78
CA LYS A 195 10.02 -20.93 21.78
C LYS A 195 10.59 -21.75 22.96
N ASN A 196 10.03 -22.91 23.25
CA ASN A 196 10.48 -23.79 24.34
C ASN A 196 11.44 -24.89 23.90
N GLU A 197 11.73 -24.99 22.59
CA GLU A 197 12.55 -26.06 22.03
C GLU A 197 14.05 -25.70 21.97
N ASN A 198 14.47 -24.55 22.49
CA ASN A 198 15.86 -24.05 22.45
C ASN A 198 16.53 -24.14 21.07
N LEU A 199 15.75 -24.04 20.01
CA LEU A 199 16.24 -24.17 18.62
C LEU A 199 17.10 -23.01 18.15
N MET A 200 17.07 -21.89 18.88
CA MET A 200 17.87 -20.71 18.56
C MET A 200 18.89 -20.47 19.66
N MET A 201 20.10 -20.13 19.26
CA MET A 201 21.16 -19.76 20.19
C MET A 201 20.76 -18.52 20.97
N GLY A 202 20.55 -18.66 22.25
CA GLY A 202 20.14 -17.57 23.14
C GLY A 202 19.00 -17.96 24.07
N ASP A 203 18.55 -17.01 24.85
CA ASP A 203 17.39 -17.18 25.72
C ASP A 203 16.07 -17.09 24.93
N ASN A 204 14.97 -17.45 25.57
CA ASN A 204 13.64 -17.38 24.98
C ASN A 204 13.22 -15.96 24.53
N THR A 205 13.92 -14.92 24.99
CA THR A 205 13.64 -13.53 24.67
C THR A 205 13.79 -13.25 23.17
N PHE A 206 14.89 -13.72 22.58
CA PHE A 206 15.13 -13.52 21.14
C PHE A 206 14.08 -14.21 20.28
N THR A 207 13.76 -15.47 20.59
CA THR A 207 12.71 -16.22 19.87
C THR A 207 11.35 -15.57 20.03
N HIS A 208 11.05 -15.02 21.22
CA HIS A 208 9.82 -14.30 21.48
C HIS A 208 9.70 -13.02 20.64
N ILE A 209 10.75 -12.20 20.62
CA ILE A 209 10.79 -10.98 19.79
C ILE A 209 10.62 -11.34 18.32
N LEU A 210 11.35 -12.34 17.83
CA LEU A 210 11.29 -12.77 16.44
C LEU A 210 9.89 -13.30 16.06
N SER A 211 9.25 -14.06 16.94
CA SER A 211 7.89 -14.58 16.71
C SER A 211 6.85 -13.46 16.61
N TYR A 212 6.91 -12.45 17.48
CA TYR A 212 6.00 -11.30 17.44
C TYR A 212 6.25 -10.43 16.22
N THR A 213 7.49 -10.17 15.85
CA THR A 213 7.85 -9.41 14.67
C THR A 213 7.36 -10.10 13.39
N SER A 214 7.60 -11.41 13.28
CA SER A 214 7.12 -12.19 12.14
C SER A 214 5.61 -12.26 12.07
N ALA A 215 4.91 -12.42 13.21
CA ALA A 215 3.46 -12.43 13.27
C ALA A 215 2.85 -11.08 12.85
N ALA A 216 3.46 -9.97 13.26
CA ALA A 216 3.03 -8.64 12.81
C ALA A 216 3.21 -8.46 11.30
N CYS A 217 4.30 -8.97 10.73
CA CYS A 217 4.52 -8.98 9.28
C CYS A 217 3.49 -9.86 8.56
N ASP A 218 3.23 -11.07 9.04
CA ASP A 218 2.23 -11.98 8.47
C ASP A 218 0.86 -11.29 8.39
N ALA A 219 0.41 -10.64 9.46
CA ALA A 219 -0.86 -9.95 9.50
C ALA A 219 -0.91 -8.78 8.52
N ARG A 220 0.12 -7.93 8.50
CA ARG A 220 0.17 -6.73 7.64
C ARG A 220 0.24 -7.07 6.17
N MET A 221 1.11 -8.00 5.80
CA MET A 221 1.26 -8.41 4.41
C MET A 221 0.00 -9.10 3.86
N ALA A 222 -0.78 -9.74 4.73
CA ALA A 222 -2.07 -10.34 4.36
C ALA A 222 -3.25 -9.36 4.46
N GLY A 223 -3.00 -8.07 4.72
CA GLY A 223 -4.05 -7.05 4.78
C GLY A 223 -5.01 -7.19 5.96
N ALA A 224 -4.54 -7.68 7.10
CA ALA A 224 -5.37 -7.74 8.29
C ALA A 224 -5.77 -6.33 8.75
N MET A 225 -7.06 -6.11 9.02
CA MET A 225 -7.53 -4.89 9.66
C MET A 225 -7.12 -4.91 11.14
N ILE A 226 -6.45 -3.86 11.60
CA ILE A 226 -5.89 -3.75 12.96
C ILE A 226 -6.48 -2.55 13.66
#